data_7d31c596c143bbbd8ec074e57a611e93
#
_entry.id   7d31c596c143bbbd8ec074e57a611e93
#
_cell.length_a   1.000
_cell.length_b   1.000
_cell.length_c   1.000
_cell.angle_alpha   90.00
_cell.angle_beta   90.00
_cell.angle_gamma   90.00
#
_symmetry.space_group_name_H-M   'P 1'
#
loop_
_entity.id
_entity.type
_entity.pdbx_description
1 polymer ?
#
loop_
_entity_poly.entity_id
_entity_poly.type
_entity_poly.pdbx_seq_one_letter_code
_entity_poly.pdbx_strand_id
1 'polypeptide(L)'
;IGAGIDISKPDGVMVIDIGGGTTDIAVISLGGIVASTSVKMAGDKFDESIIKYMRKVHKLYIGERTAEELKLTIGTAYPREESISKECRGRDLVTGLPKSVEISSEEMMEALEEPLFTICEAVHNVLERTPPELAADISNSGIIVTGGGALMYGIDKRIQERTGIKVIIAEDPKSCVAIGTGKSLDILDKLESNSLNRRAPYL
;
A
#
# COMPACT_ATOMS: atom_id res chain seq x y z
N ILE A 1 13.07 -3.91 8.30
CA ILE A 1 14.51 -3.65 8.17
C ILE A 1 14.75 -2.52 7.16
N GLY A 2 14.23 -2.63 5.94
CA GLY A 2 14.45 -1.63 4.89
C GLY A 2 13.90 -0.24 5.19
N ALA A 3 12.80 -0.16 5.91
CA ALA A 3 12.22 1.09 6.39
C ALA A 3 12.94 1.67 7.63
N GLY A 4 14.11 1.13 8.02
CA GLY A 4 14.88 1.61 9.17
C GLY A 4 14.34 1.24 10.54
N ILE A 5 13.39 0.27 10.61
CA ILE A 5 12.77 -0.16 11.86
C ILE A 5 13.65 -1.18 12.56
N ASP A 6 13.84 -1.00 13.87
CA ASP A 6 14.49 -1.99 14.72
C ASP A 6 13.47 -3.07 15.13
N ILE A 7 13.50 -4.18 14.40
CA ILE A 7 12.58 -5.32 14.64
C ILE A 7 13.01 -6.22 15.80
N SER A 8 14.18 -5.99 16.42
CA SER A 8 14.67 -6.80 17.54
C SER A 8 13.97 -6.52 18.87
N LYS A 9 13.26 -5.38 18.94
CA LYS A 9 12.54 -4.94 20.14
C LYS A 9 11.26 -5.77 20.37
N PRO A 10 10.80 -5.84 21.63
CA PRO A 10 9.54 -6.52 21.96
C PRO A 10 8.29 -5.75 21.54
N ASP A 11 8.45 -4.50 21.10
CA ASP A 11 7.35 -3.63 20.70
C ASP A 11 6.69 -4.15 19.41
N GLY A 12 5.36 -4.01 19.31
CA GLY A 12 4.61 -4.31 18.12
C GLY A 12 4.77 -3.23 17.06
N VAL A 13 5.17 -3.60 15.85
CA VAL A 13 5.28 -2.70 14.69
C VAL A 13 4.45 -3.23 13.53
N MET A 14 3.58 -2.41 12.95
CA MET A 14 2.84 -2.76 11.74
C MET A 14 3.45 -2.09 10.53
N VAL A 15 3.67 -2.90 9.49
CA VAL A 15 4.17 -2.43 8.18
C VAL A 15 3.18 -2.84 7.10
N ILE A 16 2.90 -1.92 6.19
CA ILE A 16 2.09 -2.12 4.99
C ILE A 16 2.99 -1.84 3.78
N ASP A 17 3.18 -2.82 2.92
CA ASP A 17 3.90 -2.66 1.65
C ASP A 17 2.90 -2.71 0.49
N ILE A 18 2.67 -1.56 -0.16
CA ILE A 18 1.76 -1.45 -1.31
C ILE A 18 2.60 -1.47 -2.59
N GLY A 19 2.77 -2.65 -3.16
CA GLY A 19 3.55 -2.87 -4.37
C GLY A 19 2.79 -2.64 -5.67
N GLY A 20 3.25 -3.27 -6.76
CA GLY A 20 2.54 -3.31 -8.05
C GLY A 20 1.40 -4.32 -8.05
N GLY A 21 1.67 -5.58 -7.70
CA GLY A 21 0.70 -6.69 -7.76
C GLY A 21 0.05 -7.04 -6.43
N THR A 22 0.72 -6.82 -5.30
CA THR A 22 0.26 -7.18 -3.96
C THR A 22 0.40 -6.03 -2.97
N THR A 23 -0.46 -6.06 -1.96
CA THR A 23 -0.28 -5.32 -0.71
C THR A 23 -0.05 -6.34 0.39
N ASP A 24 1.13 -6.24 1.02
CA ASP A 24 1.57 -7.12 2.09
C ASP A 24 1.52 -6.36 3.42
N ILE A 25 0.83 -6.93 4.41
CA ILE A 25 0.59 -6.32 5.72
C ILE A 25 1.12 -7.27 6.78
N ALA A 26 1.98 -6.77 7.66
CA ALA A 26 2.55 -7.58 8.74
C ALA A 26 2.68 -6.82 10.04
N VAL A 27 2.41 -7.50 11.15
CA VAL A 27 2.79 -7.09 12.49
C VAL A 27 4.01 -7.89 12.92
N ILE A 28 5.04 -7.19 13.35
CA ILE A 28 6.36 -7.74 13.68
C ILE A 28 6.67 -7.38 15.14
N SER A 29 7.22 -8.36 15.88
CA SER A 29 7.76 -8.17 17.24
C SER A 29 8.88 -9.18 17.47
N LEU A 30 9.94 -8.80 18.17
CA LEU A 30 11.10 -9.68 18.48
C LEU A 30 11.68 -10.41 17.25
N GLY A 31 11.74 -9.73 16.10
CA GLY A 31 12.25 -10.27 14.85
C GLY A 31 11.35 -11.33 14.17
N GLY A 32 10.15 -11.58 14.71
CA GLY A 32 9.17 -12.53 14.17
C GLY A 32 7.90 -11.86 13.66
N ILE A 33 7.26 -12.48 12.68
CA ILE A 33 5.92 -12.09 12.20
C ILE A 33 4.89 -12.67 13.16
N VAL A 34 4.07 -11.80 13.75
CA VAL A 34 2.99 -12.14 14.69
C VAL A 34 1.67 -12.37 13.96
N ALA A 35 1.32 -11.45 13.08
CA ALA A 35 0.15 -11.53 12.22
C ALA A 35 0.49 -10.97 10.85
N SER A 36 -0.05 -11.55 9.80
CA SER A 36 0.16 -11.03 8.45
C SER A 36 -0.96 -11.42 7.49
N THR A 37 -1.06 -10.69 6.41
CA THR A 37 -1.86 -11.03 5.24
C THR A 37 -1.22 -10.45 3.98
N SER A 38 -1.52 -11.06 2.85
CA SER A 38 -1.17 -10.56 1.51
C SER A 38 -2.42 -10.54 0.66
N VAL A 39 -2.73 -9.41 0.05
CA VAL A 39 -3.88 -9.24 -0.82
C VAL A 39 -3.43 -8.85 -2.23
N LYS A 40 -4.06 -9.42 -3.25
CA LYS A 40 -3.81 -9.10 -4.68
C LYS A 40 -4.55 -7.81 -5.07
N MET A 41 -4.29 -6.75 -4.31
CA MET A 41 -4.87 -5.43 -4.49
C MET A 41 -3.76 -4.41 -4.32
N ALA A 42 -3.28 -3.81 -5.42
CA ALA A 42 -2.15 -2.89 -5.45
C ALA A 42 -2.14 -2.08 -6.76
N GLY A 43 -0.98 -1.57 -7.18
CA GLY A 43 -0.83 -0.66 -8.31
C GLY A 43 -1.53 -1.09 -9.60
N ASP A 44 -1.42 -2.37 -9.97
CA ASP A 44 -2.05 -2.93 -11.20
C ASP A 44 -3.58 -2.90 -11.10
N LYS A 45 -4.12 -3.17 -9.90
CA LYS A 45 -5.57 -3.11 -9.67
C LYS A 45 -6.09 -1.67 -9.64
N PHE A 46 -5.27 -0.72 -9.24
CA PHE A 46 -5.59 0.70 -9.36
C PHE A 46 -5.72 1.09 -10.84
N ASP A 47 -4.81 0.66 -11.70
CA ASP A 47 -4.85 0.92 -13.14
C ASP A 47 -6.09 0.28 -13.80
N GLU A 48 -6.40 -0.98 -13.47
CA GLU A 48 -7.62 -1.65 -13.92
C GLU A 48 -8.89 -0.89 -13.51
N SER A 49 -8.94 -0.37 -12.28
CA SER A 49 -10.09 0.39 -11.77
C SER A 49 -10.24 1.72 -12.48
N ILE A 50 -9.15 2.41 -12.78
CA ILE A 50 -9.15 3.65 -13.57
C ILE A 50 -9.67 3.35 -14.99
N ILE A 51 -9.16 2.30 -15.65
CA ILE A 51 -9.63 1.91 -16.99
C ILE A 51 -11.14 1.62 -16.97
N LYS A 52 -11.62 0.89 -15.96
CA LYS A 52 -13.03 0.56 -15.77
C LYS A 52 -13.88 1.83 -15.59
N TYR A 53 -13.41 2.77 -14.77
CA TYR A 53 -14.05 4.06 -14.54
C TYR A 53 -14.15 4.87 -15.83
N MET A 54 -13.05 5.02 -16.57
CA MET A 54 -13.01 5.75 -17.84
C MET A 54 -13.99 5.18 -18.87
N ARG A 55 -14.09 3.85 -18.94
CA ARG A 55 -15.08 3.18 -19.80
C ARG A 55 -16.52 3.46 -19.38
N LYS A 56 -16.79 3.38 -18.06
CA LYS A 56 -18.13 3.50 -17.51
C LYS A 56 -18.66 4.93 -17.60
N VAL A 57 -17.86 5.90 -17.16
CA VAL A 57 -18.27 7.31 -17.00
C VAL A 57 -18.06 8.08 -18.31
N HIS A 58 -16.86 8.07 -18.85
CA HIS A 58 -16.49 8.91 -20.01
C HIS A 58 -16.73 8.25 -21.36
N LYS A 59 -17.10 6.93 -21.37
CA LYS A 59 -17.17 6.12 -22.59
C LYS A 59 -15.85 6.16 -23.39
N LEU A 60 -14.74 6.27 -22.68
CA LEU A 60 -13.40 6.38 -23.24
C LEU A 60 -12.60 5.12 -22.95
N TYR A 61 -12.03 4.52 -23.99
CA TYR A 61 -11.08 3.42 -23.88
C TYR A 61 -9.66 3.97 -23.80
N ILE A 62 -8.98 3.67 -22.69
CA ILE A 62 -7.57 3.99 -22.45
C ILE A 62 -6.79 2.71 -22.20
N GLY A 63 -5.47 2.73 -22.47
CA GLY A 63 -4.57 1.62 -22.17
C GLY A 63 -3.98 1.72 -20.75
N GLU A 64 -3.32 0.65 -20.32
CA GLU A 64 -2.67 0.53 -19.00
C GLU A 64 -1.68 1.68 -18.74
N ARG A 65 -0.82 2.01 -19.70
CA ARG A 65 0.14 3.11 -19.58
C ARG A 65 -0.53 4.45 -19.29
N THR A 66 -1.66 4.73 -19.92
CA THR A 66 -2.42 5.97 -19.70
C THR A 66 -3.07 5.96 -18.31
N ALA A 67 -3.58 4.80 -17.86
CA ALA A 67 -4.13 4.66 -16.54
C ALA A 67 -3.05 4.85 -15.45
N GLU A 68 -1.89 4.23 -15.63
CA GLU A 68 -0.75 4.44 -14.73
C GLU A 68 -0.32 5.91 -14.68
N GLU A 69 -0.26 6.59 -15.84
CA GLU A 69 0.05 8.02 -15.89
C GLU A 69 -0.97 8.88 -15.13
N LEU A 70 -2.27 8.59 -15.25
CA LEU A 70 -3.31 9.25 -14.47
C LEU A 70 -3.15 8.97 -12.97
N LYS A 71 -2.93 7.71 -12.59
CA LYS A 71 -2.65 7.30 -11.21
C LYS A 71 -1.48 8.08 -10.60
N LEU A 72 -0.36 8.17 -11.31
CA LEU A 72 0.85 8.83 -10.82
C LEU A 72 0.74 10.36 -10.75
N THR A 73 -0.09 10.98 -11.60
CA THR A 73 -0.17 12.45 -11.69
C THR A 73 -1.31 13.05 -10.88
N ILE A 74 -2.50 12.47 -10.97
CA ILE A 74 -3.70 13.00 -10.33
C ILE A 74 -4.39 11.99 -9.40
N GLY A 75 -3.86 10.76 -9.30
CA GLY A 75 -4.38 9.73 -8.38
C GLY A 75 -4.38 10.23 -6.94
N THR A 76 -5.46 9.96 -6.23
CA THR A 76 -5.61 10.38 -4.84
C THR A 76 -6.46 9.38 -4.05
N ALA A 77 -6.05 9.12 -2.82
CA ALA A 77 -6.76 8.27 -1.88
C ALA A 77 -7.60 9.06 -0.86
N TYR A 78 -7.42 10.39 -0.82
CA TYR A 78 -8.08 11.29 0.12
C TYR A 78 -8.36 12.64 -0.54
N PRO A 79 -9.41 13.38 -0.15
CA PRO A 79 -9.72 14.69 -0.73
C PRO A 79 -8.52 15.62 -0.71
N ARG A 80 -8.27 16.31 -1.82
CA ARG A 80 -7.26 17.35 -1.93
C ARG A 80 -7.85 18.69 -1.50
N GLU A 81 -7.01 19.61 -1.00
CA GLU A 81 -7.42 21.00 -0.71
C GLU A 81 -7.75 21.75 -2.01
N GLU A 82 -6.97 21.50 -3.06
CA GLU A 82 -7.20 22.04 -4.39
C GLU A 82 -7.36 20.88 -5.38
N SER A 83 -8.41 20.93 -6.19
CA SER A 83 -8.60 19.98 -7.27
C SER A 83 -7.53 20.17 -8.34
N ILE A 84 -6.98 19.06 -8.80
CA ILE A 84 -6.08 19.05 -9.95
C ILE A 84 -6.71 18.24 -11.07
N SER A 85 -6.51 18.68 -12.31
CA SER A 85 -7.02 17.97 -13.47
C SER A 85 -5.95 17.69 -14.50
N LYS A 86 -6.23 16.74 -15.39
CA LYS A 86 -5.35 16.33 -16.48
C LYS A 86 -6.15 15.93 -17.71
N GLU A 87 -5.70 16.39 -18.89
CA GLU A 87 -6.23 15.91 -20.16
C GLU A 87 -5.83 14.46 -20.38
N CYS A 88 -6.83 13.62 -20.62
CA CYS A 88 -6.68 12.21 -20.96
C CYS A 88 -7.17 11.94 -22.39
N ARG A 89 -6.35 11.26 -23.18
CA ARG A 89 -6.66 10.90 -24.58
C ARG A 89 -6.91 9.40 -24.70
N GLY A 90 -7.94 9.06 -25.45
CA GLY A 90 -8.31 7.68 -25.70
C GLY A 90 -9.20 7.53 -26.93
N ARG A 91 -9.79 6.35 -27.07
CA ARG A 91 -10.76 6.06 -28.13
C ARG A 91 -12.16 6.15 -27.56
N ASP A 92 -13.00 6.99 -28.13
CA ASP A 92 -14.43 7.04 -27.83
C ASP A 92 -15.10 5.70 -28.15
N LEU A 93 -15.80 5.14 -27.19
CA LEU A 93 -16.46 3.82 -27.35
C LEU A 93 -17.75 3.88 -28.17
N VAL A 94 -18.28 5.09 -28.42
CA VAL A 94 -19.50 5.28 -29.24
C VAL A 94 -19.15 5.48 -30.70
N THR A 95 -18.20 6.37 -30.97
CA THR A 95 -17.84 6.77 -32.34
C THR A 95 -16.66 5.98 -32.90
N GLY A 96 -15.83 5.38 -32.03
CA GLY A 96 -14.59 4.71 -32.40
C GLY A 96 -13.40 5.67 -32.68
N LEU A 97 -13.62 6.98 -32.62
CA LEU A 97 -12.65 8.00 -32.98
C LEU A 97 -11.80 8.43 -31.74
N PRO A 98 -10.61 9.04 -31.97
CA PRO A 98 -9.85 9.66 -30.90
C PRO A 98 -10.67 10.77 -30.21
N LYS A 99 -10.61 10.81 -28.87
CA LYS A 99 -11.27 11.79 -28.02
C LYS A 99 -10.38 12.17 -26.85
N SER A 100 -10.42 13.43 -26.46
CA SER A 100 -9.81 13.94 -25.23
C SER A 100 -10.89 14.30 -24.22
N VAL A 101 -10.63 14.04 -22.96
CA VAL A 101 -11.45 14.45 -21.82
C VAL A 101 -10.54 14.99 -20.72
N GLU A 102 -11.01 15.98 -19.98
CA GLU A 102 -10.36 16.45 -18.77
C GLU A 102 -10.85 15.62 -17.59
N ILE A 103 -9.93 15.11 -16.78
CA ILE A 103 -10.21 14.23 -15.64
C ILE A 103 -9.69 14.91 -14.39
N SER A 104 -10.51 14.93 -13.34
CA SER A 104 -10.14 15.54 -12.06
C SER A 104 -9.62 14.52 -11.04
N SER A 105 -8.97 15.02 -9.99
CA SER A 105 -8.52 14.20 -8.85
C SER A 105 -9.69 13.58 -8.08
N GLU A 106 -10.85 14.24 -8.04
CA GLU A 106 -12.07 13.70 -7.40
C GLU A 106 -12.58 12.47 -8.15
N GLU A 107 -12.54 12.51 -9.48
CA GLU A 107 -12.91 11.36 -10.31
C GLU A 107 -11.94 10.20 -10.12
N MET A 108 -10.63 10.49 -9.92
CA MET A 108 -9.65 9.44 -9.60
C MET A 108 -9.89 8.86 -8.21
N MET A 109 -10.29 9.67 -7.24
CA MET A 109 -10.66 9.17 -5.91
C MET A 109 -11.87 8.23 -5.98
N GLU A 110 -12.89 8.58 -6.78
CA GLU A 110 -14.05 7.71 -7.02
C GLU A 110 -13.65 6.41 -7.72
N ALA A 111 -12.78 6.48 -8.73
CA ALA A 111 -12.30 5.32 -9.46
C ALA A 111 -11.51 4.34 -8.55
N LEU A 112 -10.81 4.86 -7.54
CA LEU A 112 -9.93 4.10 -6.64
C LEU A 112 -10.61 3.67 -5.34
N GLU A 113 -11.88 4.02 -5.11
CA GLU A 113 -12.59 3.73 -3.85
C GLU A 113 -12.62 2.23 -3.51
N GLU A 114 -13.00 1.37 -4.47
CA GLU A 114 -13.10 -0.07 -4.26
C GLU A 114 -11.77 -0.73 -3.89
N PRO A 115 -10.66 -0.52 -4.64
CA PRO A 115 -9.37 -1.09 -4.28
C PRO A 115 -8.79 -0.53 -2.97
N LEU A 116 -8.97 0.75 -2.69
CA LEU A 116 -8.51 1.35 -1.42
C LEU A 116 -9.30 0.82 -0.23
N PHE A 117 -10.60 0.65 -0.37
CA PHE A 117 -11.44 0.02 0.66
C PHE A 117 -10.94 -1.39 0.98
N THR A 118 -10.64 -2.20 -0.04
CA THR A 118 -10.14 -3.58 0.15
C THR A 118 -8.82 -3.60 0.92
N ILE A 119 -7.91 -2.67 0.65
CA ILE A 119 -6.65 -2.56 1.40
C ILE A 119 -6.93 -2.17 2.86
N CYS A 120 -7.78 -1.19 3.11
CA CYS A 120 -8.13 -0.77 4.47
C CYS A 120 -8.77 -1.89 5.28
N GLU A 121 -9.67 -2.68 4.68
CA GLU A 121 -10.26 -3.86 5.32
C GLU A 121 -9.22 -4.93 5.65
N ALA A 122 -8.22 -5.14 4.77
CA ALA A 122 -7.14 -6.06 5.04
C ALA A 122 -6.27 -5.59 6.23
N VAL A 123 -6.01 -4.28 6.34
CA VAL A 123 -5.30 -3.68 7.49
C VAL A 123 -6.09 -3.90 8.78
N HIS A 124 -7.40 -3.61 8.76
CA HIS A 124 -8.28 -3.81 9.91
C HIS A 124 -8.29 -5.27 10.38
N ASN A 125 -8.42 -6.22 9.46
CA ASN A 125 -8.40 -7.65 9.75
C ASN A 125 -7.08 -8.14 10.38
N VAL A 126 -5.94 -7.53 10.04
CA VAL A 126 -4.65 -7.86 10.68
C VAL A 126 -4.60 -7.29 12.09
N LEU A 127 -5.07 -6.05 12.30
CA LEU A 127 -5.16 -5.43 13.63
C LEU A 127 -6.05 -6.25 14.58
N GLU A 128 -7.21 -6.72 14.12
CA GLU A 128 -8.13 -7.55 14.93
C GLU A 128 -7.48 -8.88 15.40
N ARG A 129 -6.57 -9.44 14.59
CA ARG A 129 -5.85 -10.68 14.94
C ARG A 129 -4.57 -10.45 15.72
N THR A 130 -4.20 -9.19 15.94
CA THR A 130 -3.00 -8.80 16.68
C THR A 130 -3.27 -8.87 18.17
N PRO A 131 -2.36 -9.45 19.00
CA PRO A 131 -2.47 -9.42 20.44
C PRO A 131 -2.66 -8.00 20.98
N PRO A 132 -3.50 -7.80 22.02
CA PRO A 132 -3.86 -6.48 22.53
C PRO A 132 -2.68 -5.60 22.92
N GLU A 133 -1.63 -6.19 23.50
CA GLU A 133 -0.41 -5.47 23.93
C GLU A 133 0.32 -4.90 22.71
N LEU A 134 0.48 -5.69 21.66
CA LEU A 134 1.13 -5.26 20.43
C LEU A 134 0.26 -4.27 19.63
N ALA A 135 -1.06 -4.42 19.68
CA ALA A 135 -1.98 -3.44 19.10
C ALA A 135 -1.88 -2.07 19.81
N ALA A 136 -1.69 -2.06 21.15
CA ALA A 136 -1.44 -0.84 21.90
C ALA A 136 -0.10 -0.18 21.48
N ASP A 137 0.95 -0.96 21.27
CA ASP A 137 2.23 -0.46 20.76
C ASP A 137 2.09 0.20 19.40
N ILE A 138 1.36 -0.46 18.46
CA ILE A 138 1.09 0.07 17.12
C ILE A 138 0.28 1.36 17.21
N SER A 139 -0.70 1.45 18.12
CA SER A 139 -1.48 2.68 18.34
C SER A 139 -0.59 3.86 18.75
N ASN A 140 0.46 3.61 19.52
CA ASN A 140 1.41 4.62 19.99
C ASN A 140 2.47 4.97 18.93
N SER A 141 3.05 3.96 18.29
CA SER A 141 4.17 4.11 17.33
C SER A 141 3.70 4.49 15.93
N GLY A 142 2.47 4.11 15.56
CA GLY A 142 1.91 4.30 14.23
C GLY A 142 2.12 3.09 13.30
N ILE A 143 1.47 3.17 12.14
CA ILE A 143 1.57 2.19 11.04
C ILE A 143 2.56 2.74 10.02
N ILE A 144 3.49 1.93 9.56
CA ILE A 144 4.47 2.32 8.54
C ILE A 144 4.02 1.81 7.18
N VAL A 145 3.95 2.71 6.19
CA VAL A 145 3.58 2.36 4.82
C VAL A 145 4.78 2.52 3.89
N THR A 146 5.01 1.50 3.07
CA THR A 146 6.09 1.40 2.10
C THR A 146 5.57 0.90 0.74
N GLY A 147 6.46 0.73 -0.23
CA GLY A 147 6.10 0.37 -1.60
C GLY A 147 5.74 1.57 -2.47
N GLY A 148 5.56 1.33 -3.77
CA GLY A 148 5.22 2.39 -4.73
C GLY A 148 3.87 3.04 -4.48
N GLY A 149 2.89 2.28 -3.97
CA GLY A 149 1.55 2.76 -3.62
C GLY A 149 1.54 3.73 -2.43
N ALA A 150 2.57 3.70 -1.56
CA ALA A 150 2.73 4.65 -0.47
C ALA A 150 2.88 6.10 -0.95
N LEU A 151 3.25 6.31 -2.21
CA LEU A 151 3.40 7.65 -2.81
C LEU A 151 2.07 8.24 -3.34
N MET A 152 0.98 7.48 -3.31
CA MET A 152 -0.33 8.01 -3.68
C MET A 152 -0.75 9.09 -2.68
N TYR A 153 -1.18 10.23 -3.20
CA TYR A 153 -1.62 11.34 -2.34
C TYR A 153 -2.72 10.89 -1.37
N GLY A 154 -2.50 11.15 -0.09
CA GLY A 154 -3.49 10.93 0.96
C GLY A 154 -3.73 9.47 1.35
N ILE A 155 -2.89 8.52 0.94
CA ILE A 155 -2.99 7.11 1.35
C ILE A 155 -2.81 6.97 2.87
N ASP A 156 -1.93 7.76 3.46
CA ASP A 156 -1.73 7.87 4.90
C ASP A 156 -2.99 8.34 5.62
N LYS A 157 -3.60 9.41 5.12
CA LYS A 157 -4.86 9.96 5.66
C LYS A 157 -6.02 8.96 5.54
N ARG A 158 -6.11 8.25 4.41
CA ARG A 158 -7.15 7.24 4.18
C ARG A 158 -7.05 6.08 5.15
N ILE A 159 -5.85 5.54 5.36
CA ILE A 159 -5.62 4.44 6.30
C ILE A 159 -5.83 4.94 7.74
N GLN A 160 -5.33 6.14 8.08
CA GLN A 160 -5.52 6.73 9.40
C GLN A 160 -7.00 6.97 9.72
N GLU A 161 -7.79 7.47 8.78
CA GLU A 161 -9.24 7.67 8.96
C GLU A 161 -9.96 6.34 9.28
N ARG A 162 -9.55 5.26 8.61
CA ARG A 162 -10.19 3.94 8.77
C ARG A 162 -9.74 3.18 10.01
N THR A 163 -8.52 3.40 10.48
CA THR A 163 -7.95 2.67 11.64
C THR A 163 -7.92 3.47 12.93
N GLY A 164 -8.00 4.80 12.85
CA GLY A 164 -7.76 5.70 13.98
C GLY A 164 -6.30 5.80 14.41
N ILE A 165 -5.37 5.13 13.71
CA ILE A 165 -3.96 5.04 14.06
C ILE A 165 -3.15 5.95 13.13
N LYS A 166 -2.18 6.69 13.67
CA LYS A 166 -1.26 7.51 12.88
C LYS A 166 -0.53 6.66 11.83
N VAL A 167 -0.42 7.17 10.62
CA VAL A 167 0.29 6.51 9.51
C VAL A 167 1.52 7.31 9.13
N ILE A 168 2.62 6.60 8.89
CA ILE A 168 3.93 7.17 8.57
C ILE A 168 4.39 6.56 7.25
N ILE A 169 4.61 7.40 6.25
CA ILE A 169 5.22 6.95 4.98
C ILE A 169 6.73 6.81 5.19
N ALA A 170 7.31 5.69 4.77
CA ALA A 170 8.76 5.48 4.82
C ALA A 170 9.50 6.53 3.97
N GLU A 171 10.73 6.88 4.36
CA GLU A 171 11.51 7.95 3.71
C GLU A 171 11.76 7.68 2.21
N ASP A 172 12.11 6.45 1.86
CA ASP A 172 12.21 5.99 0.45
C ASP A 172 11.38 4.72 0.27
N PRO A 173 10.04 4.85 0.11
CA PRO A 173 9.15 3.71 0.17
C PRO A 173 9.36 2.72 -0.99
N LYS A 174 9.82 3.17 -2.15
CA LYS A 174 10.08 2.29 -3.31
C LYS A 174 11.29 1.39 -3.10
N SER A 175 12.29 1.86 -2.37
CA SER A 175 13.56 1.16 -2.19
C SER A 175 13.60 0.28 -0.94
N CYS A 176 12.59 0.39 -0.06
CA CYS A 176 12.55 -0.32 1.23
C CYS A 176 12.80 -1.84 1.10
N VAL A 177 12.15 -2.50 0.13
CA VAL A 177 12.33 -3.95 -0.08
C VAL A 177 13.76 -4.27 -0.50
N ALA A 178 14.32 -3.54 -1.46
CA ALA A 178 15.69 -3.75 -1.93
C ALA A 178 16.72 -3.49 -0.83
N ILE A 179 16.57 -2.37 -0.09
CA ILE A 179 17.43 -2.02 1.05
C ILE A 179 17.30 -3.08 2.15
N GLY A 180 16.09 -3.51 2.46
CA GLY A 180 15.82 -4.52 3.48
C GLY A 180 16.44 -5.87 3.14
N THR A 181 16.33 -6.29 1.88
CA THR A 181 16.96 -7.53 1.38
C THR A 181 18.47 -7.44 1.49
N GLY A 182 19.09 -6.34 1.06
CA GLY A 182 20.54 -6.14 1.21
C GLY A 182 20.99 -6.20 2.66
N LYS A 183 20.35 -5.48 3.56
CA LYS A 183 20.66 -5.51 5.01
C LYS A 183 20.43 -6.89 5.63
N SER A 184 19.49 -7.67 5.12
CA SER A 184 19.25 -9.04 5.62
C SER A 184 20.39 -10.00 5.33
N LEU A 185 21.15 -9.79 4.24
CA LEU A 185 22.34 -10.59 3.94
C LEU A 185 23.42 -10.40 5.02
N ASP A 186 23.58 -9.18 5.54
CA ASP A 186 24.59 -8.87 6.57
C ASP A 186 24.29 -9.51 7.94
N ILE A 187 23.04 -9.92 8.16
CA ILE A 187 22.59 -10.52 9.43
C ILE A 187 22.13 -11.98 9.27
N LEU A 188 22.33 -12.57 8.09
CA LEU A 188 21.85 -13.92 7.76
C LEU A 188 22.35 -14.96 8.78
N ASP A 189 23.65 -14.94 9.13
CA ASP A 189 24.25 -15.84 10.10
C ASP A 189 23.61 -15.72 11.49
N LYS A 190 23.19 -14.50 11.89
CA LYS A 190 22.48 -14.25 13.15
C LYS A 190 21.05 -14.76 13.11
N LEU A 191 20.38 -14.61 11.96
CA LEU A 191 19.02 -15.10 11.76
C LEU A 191 18.99 -16.65 11.72
N GLU A 192 19.97 -17.29 11.07
CA GLU A 192 20.09 -18.75 11.03
C GLU A 192 20.40 -19.35 12.41
N SER A 193 21.31 -18.76 13.18
CA SER A 193 21.61 -19.22 14.54
C SER A 193 20.40 -19.15 15.46
N ASN A 194 19.56 -18.13 15.33
CA ASN A 194 18.31 -18.02 16.07
C ASN A 194 17.24 -19.03 15.62
N SER A 195 17.23 -19.40 14.35
CA SER A 195 16.32 -20.42 13.81
C SER A 195 16.72 -21.84 14.24
N LEU A 196 18.00 -22.11 14.35
CA LEU A 196 18.56 -23.42 14.82
C LEU A 196 18.30 -23.62 16.31
N ASN A 197 18.41 -22.58 17.14
CA ASN A 197 18.09 -22.65 18.56
C ASN A 197 16.60 -22.91 18.85
N ARG A 198 15.70 -22.53 17.93
CA ARG A 198 14.26 -22.87 18.05
C ARG A 198 13.93 -24.31 17.65
N ARG A 199 14.88 -25.07 17.04
CA ARG A 199 14.72 -26.46 16.65
C ARG A 199 15.40 -27.45 17.59
N ALA A 200 15.97 -26.98 18.71
CA ALA A 200 16.51 -27.91 19.72
C ALA A 200 15.33 -28.66 20.36
N PRO A 201 15.27 -30.00 20.20
CA PRO A 201 14.22 -30.76 20.85
C PRO A 201 14.45 -30.73 22.34
N TYR A 202 13.39 -30.62 23.11
CA TYR A 202 13.39 -30.95 24.50
C TYR A 202 13.76 -32.45 24.61
N LEU A 203 14.98 -32.74 25.06
CA LEU A 203 15.38 -34.06 25.60
C LEU A 203 14.91 -34.13 27.07
#